data_cb0509556ac7a55a80c52a22d03aca63
#
_entry.id   cb0509556ac7a55a80c52a22d03aca63
#
_cell.length_a   1.000
_cell.length_b   1.000
_cell.length_c   1.000
_cell.angle_alpha   90.00
_cell.angle_beta   90.00
_cell.angle_gamma   90.00
#
_symmetry.space_group_name_H-M   'P 1'
#
loop_
_entity.id
_entity.type
_entity.pdbx_description
1 polymer ?
#
loop_
_entity_poly.entity_id
_entity_poly.type
_entity_poly.pdbx_seq_one_letter_code
_entity_poly.pdbx_strand_id
1 'polypeptide(L)'
;MTFLLADSGDGGSLIEWIESFGGSAWVLALVLVFATLASEDLTCIAGGILAANGVIPFAGASCACALGIWLGDLGLYGLGVLADRSRRNWRWLNRLARPSVILRGRQVFERHGVKWIFLSRFLPGTRVPSYVAAGAVRWSFRKFALALALASLVWTPILCGASFFAGHVVLGWLESYQRWAWPILIGTAVLLWVLLRLVLPLFSWRGRRLLHIRLARLRRWEFWPVWVVYPPVVLWLAWQALRRRSPFLFTCCNPAIPHGGFAMESKGDILDLLHCPDESRIRIARYRRLKACEEGENRAGEVAAFLSEEGLDYPVVLKPDIGERGQGVAVIRTAAEAAYWLAACREAAIVQEYIEGPEFGVQWGRGPEEKCGEVPSLGGKHAQCLKGDGESTLEELILKHPRASMMAGYFLAKFAARLEEVPAGGTRVDLTEIGTHARGAVFTDERQHITGELREVLDGIGDHSPGISFGRYDLRVPSLADLQAGRGLVILEFNGVTGEPIHVYQPGYPWRKGVRDLCRHWSLACEIGAAHRRMGVEPGSLHELWRLVRAHRKRAWFEADDLCREDGDE
;
A
#
# COMPACT_ATOMS: atom_id res chain seq x y z
N MET A 1 30.94 -7.69 -12.91
CA MET A 1 30.10 -8.63 -13.68
C MET A 1 30.54 -8.68 -15.16
N THR A 2 31.81 -8.39 -15.43
CA THR A 2 32.38 -8.34 -16.79
C THR A 2 33.63 -9.24 -16.92
N PHE A 3 33.79 -10.24 -16.03
CA PHE A 3 34.95 -11.15 -16.02
C PHE A 3 34.60 -12.64 -16.17
N LEU A 4 33.38 -12.97 -16.62
CA LEU A 4 32.91 -14.35 -16.78
C LEU A 4 32.47 -14.69 -18.23
N LEU A 5 32.90 -13.92 -19.21
CA LEU A 5 32.66 -14.22 -20.63
C LEU A 5 33.97 -14.06 -21.42
N ALA A 6 34.97 -14.81 -21.05
CA ALA A 6 36.14 -15.02 -21.89
C ALA A 6 36.43 -16.52 -21.93
N ASP A 7 36.24 -17.03 -23.10
CA ASP A 7 36.80 -18.23 -23.74
C ASP A 7 36.29 -19.59 -23.27
N SER A 8 35.53 -20.18 -24.17
CA SER A 8 35.03 -21.53 -24.18
C SER A 8 36.13 -22.48 -24.71
N GLY A 9 36.81 -23.11 -23.78
CA GLY A 9 37.71 -24.18 -24.22
C GLY A 9 38.65 -24.68 -23.13
N ASP A 10 38.13 -25.04 -21.98
CA ASP A 10 38.76 -26.02 -21.08
C ASP A 10 37.91 -26.17 -19.81
N GLY A 11 37.21 -27.28 -19.65
CA GLY A 11 36.58 -27.68 -18.39
C GLY A 11 37.58 -27.93 -17.25
N GLY A 12 38.88 -27.74 -17.54
CA GLY A 12 39.99 -27.78 -16.56
C GLY A 12 40.14 -26.54 -15.69
N SER A 13 39.74 -25.37 -16.15
CA SER A 13 40.16 -24.12 -15.52
C SER A 13 39.57 -23.86 -14.12
N LEU A 14 38.39 -24.32 -13.82
CA LEU A 14 37.74 -24.11 -12.50
C LEU A 14 38.28 -25.10 -11.45
N ILE A 15 38.55 -26.34 -11.87
CA ILE A 15 39.13 -27.39 -11.02
C ILE A 15 40.63 -27.08 -10.80
N GLU A 16 41.37 -26.72 -11.85
CA GLU A 16 42.76 -26.28 -11.76
C GLU A 16 42.91 -24.99 -10.95
N TRP A 17 41.95 -24.06 -11.07
CA TRP A 17 41.93 -22.85 -10.23
C TRP A 17 41.66 -23.17 -8.75
N ILE A 18 40.78 -24.13 -8.44
CA ILE A 18 40.50 -24.62 -7.09
C ILE A 18 41.74 -25.39 -6.53
N GLU A 19 42.41 -26.17 -7.36
CA GLU A 19 43.63 -26.87 -6.99
C GLU A 19 44.81 -25.90 -6.79
N SER A 20 44.86 -24.77 -7.51
CA SER A 20 45.89 -23.73 -7.33
C SER A 20 45.82 -22.99 -6.00
N PHE A 21 44.67 -23.02 -5.31
CA PHE A 21 44.52 -22.47 -3.95
C PHE A 21 45.04 -23.39 -2.84
N GLY A 22 45.87 -24.37 -3.18
CA GLY A 22 46.57 -25.16 -2.20
C GLY A 22 45.69 -26.02 -1.33
N GLY A 23 44.89 -26.81 -1.99
CA GLY A 23 44.31 -28.11 -1.65
C GLY A 23 43.97 -28.51 -0.22
N SER A 24 43.74 -27.59 0.72
CA SER A 24 43.25 -28.07 2.01
C SER A 24 41.71 -28.13 1.97
N ALA A 25 41.16 -29.32 2.15
CA ALA A 25 39.71 -29.56 2.27
C ALA A 25 39.03 -28.56 3.25
N TRP A 26 39.78 -28.02 4.18
CA TRP A 26 39.34 -27.00 5.14
C TRP A 26 39.07 -25.63 4.52
N VAL A 27 39.85 -25.21 3.51
CA VAL A 27 39.61 -23.93 2.81
C VAL A 27 38.33 -24.04 2.01
N LEU A 28 38.13 -25.15 1.32
CA LEU A 28 36.88 -25.39 0.58
C LEU A 28 35.67 -25.48 1.52
N ALA A 29 35.81 -26.13 2.67
CA ALA A 29 34.77 -26.15 3.69
C ALA A 29 34.42 -24.73 4.17
N LEU A 30 35.42 -23.89 4.40
CA LEU A 30 35.22 -22.49 4.79
C LEU A 30 34.52 -21.66 3.69
N VAL A 31 34.93 -21.85 2.44
CA VAL A 31 34.29 -21.21 1.27
C VAL A 31 32.80 -21.63 1.19
N LEU A 32 32.50 -22.93 1.38
CA LEU A 32 31.12 -23.41 1.41
C LEU A 32 30.31 -22.78 2.56
N VAL A 33 30.89 -22.62 3.75
CA VAL A 33 30.22 -21.94 4.88
C VAL A 33 29.84 -20.51 4.49
N PHE A 34 30.73 -19.73 3.89
CA PHE A 34 30.44 -18.35 3.50
C PHE A 34 29.52 -18.27 2.27
N ALA A 35 29.67 -19.17 1.31
CA ALA A 35 28.84 -19.19 0.11
C ALA A 35 27.35 -19.46 0.41
N THR A 36 27.04 -20.19 1.50
CA THR A 36 25.65 -20.38 1.95
C THR A 36 24.95 -19.08 2.34
N LEU A 37 25.70 -18.04 2.74
CA LEU A 37 25.13 -16.73 3.03
C LEU A 37 24.59 -16.04 1.77
N ALA A 38 25.15 -16.33 0.60
CA ALA A 38 24.68 -15.80 -0.67
C ALA A 38 23.51 -16.64 -1.24
N SER A 39 23.66 -17.98 -1.24
CA SER A 39 22.62 -18.92 -1.67
C SER A 39 22.87 -20.30 -1.07
N GLU A 40 22.03 -20.69 -0.11
CA GLU A 40 22.19 -21.99 0.57
C GLU A 40 21.95 -23.18 -0.36
N ASP A 41 20.88 -23.13 -1.18
CA ASP A 41 20.52 -24.26 -2.04
C ASP A 41 21.56 -24.50 -3.13
N LEU A 42 22.03 -23.43 -3.79
CA LEU A 42 23.09 -23.52 -4.80
C LEU A 42 24.40 -24.00 -4.19
N THR A 43 24.70 -23.57 -2.97
CA THR A 43 25.94 -24.00 -2.28
C THR A 43 25.86 -25.46 -1.85
N CYS A 44 24.70 -25.95 -1.40
CA CYS A 44 24.50 -27.38 -1.10
C CYS A 44 24.63 -28.24 -2.37
N ILE A 45 24.09 -27.76 -3.49
CA ILE A 45 24.22 -28.44 -4.80
C ILE A 45 25.71 -28.48 -5.20
N ALA A 46 26.41 -27.34 -5.13
CA ALA A 46 27.84 -27.28 -5.44
C ALA A 46 28.67 -28.17 -4.52
N GLY A 47 28.37 -28.17 -3.20
CA GLY A 47 29.01 -29.04 -2.22
C GLY A 47 28.83 -30.53 -2.50
N GLY A 48 27.61 -30.93 -2.95
CA GLY A 48 27.31 -32.29 -3.38
C GLY A 48 28.09 -32.71 -4.63
N ILE A 49 28.17 -31.81 -5.64
CA ILE A 49 28.95 -32.03 -6.86
C ILE A 49 30.45 -32.13 -6.55
N LEU A 50 31.00 -31.23 -5.73
CA LEU A 50 32.42 -31.29 -5.30
C LEU A 50 32.72 -32.58 -4.56
N ALA A 51 31.78 -33.06 -3.73
CA ALA A 51 31.94 -34.35 -3.04
C ALA A 51 31.85 -35.53 -4.02
N ALA A 52 31.00 -35.49 -5.03
CA ALA A 52 30.91 -36.52 -6.08
C ALA A 52 32.20 -36.62 -6.89
N ASN A 53 32.89 -35.50 -7.12
CA ASN A 53 34.18 -35.43 -7.81
C ASN A 53 35.39 -35.76 -6.89
N GLY A 54 35.17 -36.14 -5.61
CA GLY A 54 36.24 -36.50 -4.69
C GLY A 54 37.06 -35.31 -4.15
N VAL A 55 36.70 -34.07 -4.45
CA VAL A 55 37.42 -32.85 -4.04
C VAL A 55 37.30 -32.60 -2.53
N ILE A 56 36.15 -32.94 -1.97
CA ILE A 56 35.89 -32.86 -0.51
C ILE A 56 35.08 -34.07 -0.06
N PRO A 57 35.30 -34.61 1.16
CA PRO A 57 34.48 -35.69 1.68
C PRO A 57 33.00 -35.26 1.79
N PHE A 58 32.05 -36.13 1.43
CA PHE A 58 30.62 -35.84 1.49
C PHE A 58 30.15 -35.30 2.85
N ALA A 59 30.67 -35.95 3.95
CA ALA A 59 30.38 -35.49 5.30
C ALA A 59 30.92 -34.07 5.55
N GLY A 60 32.12 -33.75 5.05
CA GLY A 60 32.74 -32.44 5.16
C GLY A 60 31.91 -31.35 4.43
N ALA A 61 31.52 -31.61 3.20
CA ALA A 61 30.66 -30.70 2.43
C ALA A 61 29.30 -30.47 3.11
N SER A 62 28.65 -31.55 3.54
CA SER A 62 27.36 -31.49 4.23
C SER A 62 27.45 -30.73 5.56
N CYS A 63 28.48 -30.98 6.38
CA CYS A 63 28.68 -30.27 7.63
C CYS A 63 29.01 -28.79 7.44
N ALA A 64 29.85 -28.45 6.44
CA ALA A 64 30.19 -27.07 6.13
C ALA A 64 28.94 -26.27 5.68
N CYS A 65 28.17 -26.85 4.77
CA CYS A 65 26.93 -26.22 4.32
C CYS A 65 25.90 -26.09 5.47
N ALA A 66 25.72 -27.13 6.29
CA ALA A 66 24.82 -27.08 7.45
C ALA A 66 25.20 -26.00 8.46
N LEU A 67 26.50 -25.86 8.74
CA LEU A 67 27.03 -24.86 9.65
C LEU A 67 26.79 -23.44 9.08
N GLY A 68 27.09 -23.23 7.81
CA GLY A 68 26.91 -21.91 7.18
C GLY A 68 25.44 -21.49 7.11
N ILE A 69 24.54 -22.41 6.80
CA ILE A 69 23.08 -22.20 6.82
C ILE A 69 22.62 -21.86 8.24
N TRP A 70 23.05 -22.64 9.23
CA TRP A 70 22.70 -22.41 10.64
C TRP A 70 23.14 -21.03 11.13
N LEU A 71 24.38 -20.62 10.81
CA LEU A 71 24.89 -19.30 11.17
C LEU A 71 24.16 -18.16 10.44
N GLY A 72 23.86 -18.33 9.17
CA GLY A 72 23.11 -17.34 8.37
C GLY A 72 21.70 -17.12 8.92
N ASP A 73 21.02 -18.19 9.26
CA ASP A 73 19.67 -18.14 9.82
C ASP A 73 19.62 -17.59 11.25
N LEU A 74 20.64 -17.84 12.06
CA LEU A 74 20.83 -17.17 13.36
C LEU A 74 21.04 -15.66 13.19
N GLY A 75 21.71 -15.26 12.11
CA GLY A 75 21.84 -13.85 11.71
C GLY A 75 20.49 -13.19 11.41
N LEU A 76 19.58 -13.89 10.73
CA LEU A 76 18.22 -13.40 10.47
C LEU A 76 17.41 -13.20 11.76
N TYR A 77 17.53 -14.12 12.72
CA TYR A 77 16.95 -13.95 14.06
C TYR A 77 17.55 -12.72 14.76
N GLY A 78 18.88 -12.55 14.71
CA GLY A 78 19.58 -11.39 15.26
C GLY A 78 19.12 -10.08 14.65
N LEU A 79 18.90 -10.04 13.33
CA LEU A 79 18.30 -8.88 12.64
C LEU A 79 16.90 -8.56 13.18
N GLY A 80 16.08 -9.57 13.47
CA GLY A 80 14.78 -9.40 14.11
C GLY A 80 14.86 -8.75 15.49
N VAL A 81 15.80 -9.22 16.32
CA VAL A 81 16.05 -8.64 17.67
C VAL A 81 16.53 -7.19 17.57
N LEU A 82 17.40 -6.88 16.60
CA LEU A 82 17.89 -5.53 16.36
C LEU A 82 16.78 -4.60 15.84
N ALA A 83 15.89 -5.11 15.01
CA ALA A 83 14.74 -4.37 14.50
C ALA A 83 13.81 -3.95 15.64
N ASP A 84 13.57 -4.80 16.62
CA ASP A 84 12.78 -4.50 17.82
C ASP A 84 13.44 -3.39 18.69
N ARG A 85 14.78 -3.43 18.83
CA ARG A 85 15.53 -2.41 19.59
C ARG A 85 15.68 -1.08 18.86
N SER A 86 15.73 -1.07 17.54
CA SER A 86 16.10 0.10 16.72
C SER A 86 14.92 0.68 15.93
N ARG A 87 13.72 0.75 16.52
CA ARG A 87 12.50 1.31 15.88
C ARG A 87 12.68 2.68 15.21
N ARG A 88 13.80 3.37 15.48
CA ARG A 88 14.00 4.79 15.11
C ARG A 88 14.83 5.05 13.83
N ASN A 89 15.70 4.16 13.35
CA ASN A 89 16.71 4.58 12.34
C ASN A 89 16.80 3.81 11.01
N TRP A 90 16.15 2.68 10.81
CA TRP A 90 16.39 1.85 9.62
C TRP A 90 15.11 1.58 8.80
N ARG A 91 14.85 2.46 7.84
CA ARG A 91 13.63 2.43 7.00
C ARG A 91 13.35 1.11 6.25
N TRP A 92 14.36 0.34 5.88
CA TRP A 92 14.18 -0.95 5.20
C TRP A 92 13.81 -2.08 6.18
N LEU A 93 14.32 -2.04 7.42
CA LEU A 93 13.94 -2.98 8.49
C LEU A 93 12.47 -2.80 8.91
N ASN A 94 11.99 -1.56 8.94
CA ASN A 94 10.58 -1.26 9.26
C ASN A 94 9.60 -1.83 8.22
N ARG A 95 10.04 -2.09 6.98
CA ARG A 95 9.23 -2.79 5.98
C ARG A 95 9.10 -4.29 6.24
N LEU A 96 10.12 -4.92 6.85
CA LEU A 96 10.14 -6.33 7.24
C LEU A 96 9.47 -6.56 8.61
N ALA A 97 9.54 -5.58 9.49
CA ALA A 97 9.01 -5.61 10.87
C ALA A 97 7.68 -4.85 11.00
N ARG A 98 6.79 -4.95 10.02
CA ARG A 98 5.43 -4.38 10.14
C ARG A 98 4.72 -4.97 11.37
N PRO A 99 4.01 -4.17 12.19
CA PRO A 99 3.30 -4.65 13.38
C PRO A 99 2.39 -5.86 13.09
N SER A 100 1.73 -5.87 11.94
CA SER A 100 0.87 -6.99 11.51
C SER A 100 1.64 -8.29 11.23
N VAL A 101 2.90 -8.22 10.81
CA VAL A 101 3.75 -9.40 10.58
C VAL A 101 4.27 -9.95 11.90
N ILE A 102 4.61 -9.04 12.83
CA ILE A 102 5.08 -9.41 14.19
C ILE A 102 3.97 -10.08 14.98
N LEU A 103 2.75 -9.54 14.99
CA LEU A 103 1.60 -10.12 15.70
C LEU A 103 1.22 -11.50 15.15
N ARG A 104 1.15 -11.65 13.82
CA ARG A 104 0.91 -12.96 13.19
C ARG A 104 2.06 -13.95 13.48
N GLY A 105 3.29 -13.46 13.42
CA GLY A 105 4.46 -14.26 13.78
C GLY A 105 4.37 -14.77 15.22
N ARG A 106 3.96 -13.92 16.17
CA ARG A 106 3.79 -14.27 17.58
C ARG A 106 2.79 -15.42 17.76
N GLN A 107 1.58 -15.30 17.19
CA GLN A 107 0.55 -16.34 17.27
C GLN A 107 1.00 -17.67 16.67
N VAL A 108 1.69 -17.64 15.52
CA VAL A 108 2.23 -18.84 14.86
C VAL A 108 3.33 -19.48 15.70
N PHE A 109 4.25 -18.69 16.27
CA PHE A 109 5.35 -19.22 17.10
C PHE A 109 4.87 -19.71 18.47
N GLU A 110 3.85 -19.11 19.07
CA GLU A 110 3.26 -19.57 20.33
C GLU A 110 2.54 -20.91 20.15
N ARG A 111 1.81 -21.11 19.04
CA ARG A 111 1.06 -22.35 18.78
C ARG A 111 1.91 -23.47 18.16
N HIS A 112 2.86 -23.17 17.27
CA HIS A 112 3.53 -24.17 16.43
C HIS A 112 5.06 -24.00 16.34
N GLY A 113 5.69 -23.18 17.16
CA GLY A 113 7.05 -22.65 17.01
C GLY A 113 8.09 -23.59 16.39
N VAL A 114 8.38 -24.73 17.02
CA VAL A 114 9.38 -25.69 16.51
C VAL A 114 8.94 -26.33 15.19
N LYS A 115 7.67 -26.74 15.07
CA LYS A 115 7.10 -27.32 13.84
C LYS A 115 7.14 -26.34 12.70
N TRP A 116 6.89 -25.05 12.97
CA TRP A 116 6.93 -24.00 11.96
C TRP A 116 8.33 -23.75 11.40
N ILE A 117 9.38 -23.81 12.24
CA ILE A 117 10.77 -23.68 11.80
C ILE A 117 11.11 -24.80 10.81
N PHE A 118 10.76 -26.04 11.12
CA PHE A 118 10.93 -27.14 10.18
C PHE A 118 10.15 -26.93 8.89
N LEU A 119 8.86 -26.61 8.98
CA LEU A 119 7.98 -26.44 7.82
C LEU A 119 8.41 -25.27 6.92
N SER A 120 8.93 -24.19 7.51
CA SER A 120 9.38 -23.00 6.76
C SER A 120 10.56 -23.29 5.82
N ARG A 121 11.34 -24.35 6.05
CA ARG A 121 12.40 -24.77 5.14
C ARG A 121 11.89 -25.41 3.86
N PHE A 122 10.72 -26.05 3.91
CA PHE A 122 10.09 -26.67 2.74
C PHE A 122 9.19 -25.71 1.96
N LEU A 123 8.89 -24.52 2.54
CA LEU A 123 8.03 -23.52 1.93
C LEU A 123 8.85 -22.33 1.40
N PRO A 124 9.08 -22.23 0.08
CA PRO A 124 9.87 -21.14 -0.51
C PRO A 124 9.35 -19.76 -0.12
N GLY A 125 10.24 -18.86 0.29
CA GLY A 125 9.92 -17.48 0.63
C GLY A 125 9.33 -17.24 2.01
N THR A 126 9.10 -18.29 2.83
CA THR A 126 8.57 -18.13 4.20
C THR A 126 9.66 -18.01 5.26
N ARG A 127 10.89 -18.46 4.95
CA ARG A 127 12.00 -18.56 5.89
C ARG A 127 12.45 -17.20 6.43
N VAL A 128 12.84 -16.27 5.56
CA VAL A 128 13.35 -14.95 5.98
C VAL A 128 12.33 -14.20 6.82
N PRO A 129 11.06 -14.03 6.40
CA PRO A 129 10.04 -13.38 7.23
C PRO A 129 9.81 -14.06 8.57
N SER A 130 9.82 -15.41 8.58
CA SER A 130 9.58 -16.18 9.81
C SER A 130 10.70 -16.03 10.83
N TYR A 131 11.96 -16.07 10.39
CA TYR A 131 13.10 -16.01 11.31
C TYR A 131 13.33 -14.59 11.84
N VAL A 132 13.12 -13.57 11.01
CA VAL A 132 13.11 -12.18 11.47
C VAL A 132 11.96 -11.93 12.44
N ALA A 133 10.77 -12.49 12.17
CA ALA A 133 9.63 -12.38 13.09
C ALA A 133 9.91 -13.10 14.43
N ALA A 134 10.54 -14.29 14.43
CA ALA A 134 10.94 -15.00 15.64
C ALA A 134 11.88 -14.16 16.51
N GLY A 135 12.83 -13.45 15.88
CA GLY A 135 13.75 -12.53 16.57
C GLY A 135 13.04 -11.29 17.12
N ALA A 136 12.14 -10.68 16.34
CA ALA A 136 11.38 -9.49 16.74
C ALA A 136 10.43 -9.76 17.91
N VAL A 137 9.83 -10.96 17.95
CA VAL A 137 8.97 -11.44 19.07
C VAL A 137 9.80 -11.94 20.26
N ARG A 138 11.14 -12.00 20.14
CA ARG A 138 12.06 -12.54 21.14
C ARG A 138 11.71 -13.98 21.56
N TRP A 139 11.24 -14.80 20.59
CA TRP A 139 11.00 -16.21 20.88
C TRP A 139 12.28 -16.86 21.39
N SER A 140 12.19 -17.88 22.28
CA SER A 140 13.33 -18.48 22.96
C SER A 140 14.49 -18.83 22.00
N PHE A 141 15.60 -18.08 22.07
CA PHE A 141 16.79 -18.29 21.23
C PHE A 141 17.32 -19.72 21.27
N ARG A 142 17.35 -20.35 22.46
CA ARG A 142 17.85 -21.73 22.61
C ARG A 142 16.97 -22.73 21.84
N LYS A 143 15.63 -22.58 21.94
CA LYS A 143 14.69 -23.43 21.20
C LYS A 143 14.79 -23.20 19.70
N PHE A 144 14.93 -21.92 19.29
CA PHE A 144 15.13 -21.54 17.90
C PHE A 144 16.41 -22.12 17.31
N ALA A 145 17.56 -21.90 17.96
CA ALA A 145 18.86 -22.36 17.50
C ALA A 145 18.94 -23.89 17.41
N LEU A 146 18.39 -24.64 18.41
CA LEU A 146 18.35 -26.09 18.40
C LEU A 146 17.44 -26.64 17.28
N ALA A 147 16.22 -26.11 17.16
CA ALA A 147 15.29 -26.54 16.10
C ALA A 147 15.88 -26.30 14.71
N LEU A 148 16.56 -25.17 14.54
CA LEU A 148 17.23 -24.80 13.30
C LEU A 148 18.44 -25.70 13.01
N ALA A 149 19.27 -26.01 14.02
CA ALA A 149 20.39 -26.94 13.87
C ALA A 149 19.89 -28.32 13.40
N LEU A 150 18.86 -28.85 14.06
CA LEU A 150 18.27 -30.13 13.67
C LEU A 150 17.69 -30.09 12.25
N ALA A 151 16.99 -29.03 11.90
CA ALA A 151 16.42 -28.85 10.57
C ALA A 151 17.52 -28.77 9.50
N SER A 152 18.63 -28.04 9.77
CA SER A 152 19.79 -27.95 8.87
C SER A 152 20.50 -29.27 8.69
N LEU A 153 20.72 -30.00 9.79
CA LEU A 153 21.36 -31.32 9.77
C LEU A 153 20.54 -32.38 9.01
N VAL A 154 19.23 -32.23 8.90
CA VAL A 154 18.38 -33.12 8.10
C VAL A 154 18.34 -32.68 6.65
N TRP A 155 18.09 -31.38 6.39
CA TRP A 155 17.90 -30.87 5.05
C TRP A 155 19.15 -30.86 4.20
N THR A 156 20.28 -30.42 4.78
CA THR A 156 21.53 -30.25 4.02
C THR A 156 22.09 -31.56 3.45
N PRO A 157 22.16 -32.68 4.21
CA PRO A 157 22.58 -33.94 3.64
C PRO A 157 21.65 -34.49 2.55
N ILE A 158 20.34 -34.17 2.62
CA ILE A 158 19.38 -34.56 1.58
C ILE A 158 19.70 -33.81 0.28
N LEU A 159 19.90 -32.48 0.32
CA LEU A 159 20.26 -31.69 -0.85
C LEU A 159 21.64 -32.03 -1.39
N CYS A 160 22.65 -32.10 -0.55
CA CYS A 160 24.00 -32.52 -0.94
C CYS A 160 24.01 -33.96 -1.47
N GLY A 161 23.23 -34.87 -0.89
CA GLY A 161 23.10 -36.24 -1.34
C GLY A 161 22.40 -36.36 -2.68
N ALA A 162 21.30 -35.67 -2.85
CA ALA A 162 20.61 -35.59 -4.14
C ALA A 162 21.56 -35.09 -5.25
N SER A 163 22.35 -34.05 -4.96
CA SER A 163 23.32 -33.49 -5.89
C SER A 163 24.56 -34.39 -6.08
N PHE A 164 24.97 -35.14 -5.05
CA PHE A 164 26.03 -36.13 -5.13
C PHE A 164 25.68 -37.26 -6.11
N PHE A 165 24.47 -37.82 -5.98
CA PHE A 165 24.01 -38.91 -6.85
C PHE A 165 23.58 -38.41 -8.24
N ALA A 166 22.98 -37.22 -8.33
CA ALA A 166 22.57 -36.63 -9.59
C ALA A 166 23.72 -35.91 -10.32
N GLY A 167 24.82 -35.57 -9.62
CA GLY A 167 25.90 -34.74 -10.15
C GLY A 167 26.54 -35.32 -11.43
N HIS A 168 26.84 -36.58 -11.45
CA HIS A 168 27.40 -37.25 -12.66
C HIS A 168 26.41 -37.28 -13.82
N VAL A 169 25.13 -37.48 -13.55
CA VAL A 169 24.07 -37.50 -14.59
C VAL A 169 23.81 -36.09 -15.10
N VAL A 170 23.73 -35.11 -14.20
CA VAL A 170 23.46 -33.70 -14.52
C VAL A 170 24.62 -33.06 -15.28
N LEU A 171 25.88 -33.34 -14.90
CA LEU A 171 27.05 -32.80 -15.60
C LEU A 171 27.14 -33.38 -17.04
N GLY A 172 26.95 -34.70 -17.23
CA GLY A 172 26.91 -35.27 -18.55
C GLY A 172 25.78 -34.75 -19.44
N TRP A 173 24.63 -34.40 -18.81
CA TRP A 173 23.52 -33.73 -19.53
C TRP A 173 23.82 -32.25 -19.80
N LEU A 174 24.45 -31.52 -18.86
CA LEU A 174 24.84 -30.13 -19.04
C LEU A 174 25.86 -29.97 -20.19
N GLU A 175 26.86 -30.83 -20.31
CA GLU A 175 27.81 -30.82 -21.40
C GLU A 175 27.16 -31.11 -22.76
N SER A 176 26.20 -32.06 -22.80
CA SER A 176 25.48 -32.41 -24.03
C SER A 176 24.43 -31.38 -24.47
N TYR A 177 23.87 -30.60 -23.50
CA TYR A 177 22.75 -29.69 -23.72
C TYR A 177 22.98 -28.27 -23.22
N GLN A 178 24.21 -27.77 -23.22
CA GLN A 178 24.58 -26.45 -22.72
C GLN A 178 23.65 -25.32 -23.19
N ARG A 179 23.23 -25.35 -24.46
CA ARG A 179 22.29 -24.37 -25.05
C ARG A 179 20.87 -24.46 -24.46
N TRP A 180 20.47 -25.61 -23.88
CA TRP A 180 19.15 -25.83 -23.31
C TRP A 180 19.11 -25.68 -21.78
N ALA A 181 20.27 -25.57 -21.10
CA ALA A 181 20.36 -25.47 -19.65
C ALA A 181 19.60 -24.24 -19.10
N TRP A 182 19.80 -23.07 -19.70
CA TRP A 182 19.09 -21.86 -19.31
C TRP A 182 17.58 -21.91 -19.57
N PRO A 183 17.09 -22.31 -20.75
CA PRO A 183 15.66 -22.52 -20.99
C PRO A 183 15.01 -23.51 -20.03
N ILE A 184 15.68 -24.62 -19.70
CA ILE A 184 15.17 -25.61 -18.73
C ILE A 184 15.12 -25.02 -17.32
N LEU A 185 16.18 -24.33 -16.86
CA LEU A 185 16.19 -23.68 -15.55
C LEU A 185 15.08 -22.64 -15.41
N ILE A 186 14.92 -21.77 -16.43
CA ILE A 186 13.86 -20.77 -16.46
C ILE A 186 12.50 -21.47 -16.51
N GLY A 187 12.34 -22.48 -17.32
CA GLY A 187 11.09 -23.25 -17.43
C GLY A 187 10.70 -23.91 -16.10
N THR A 188 11.68 -24.50 -15.41
CA THR A 188 11.47 -25.11 -14.09
C THR A 188 11.11 -24.05 -13.03
N ALA A 189 11.79 -22.91 -13.03
CA ALA A 189 11.47 -21.79 -12.13
C ALA A 189 10.07 -21.24 -12.39
N VAL A 190 9.68 -21.09 -13.66
CA VAL A 190 8.33 -20.67 -14.06
C VAL A 190 7.30 -21.72 -13.66
N LEU A 191 7.56 -23.00 -13.92
CA LEU A 191 6.67 -24.09 -13.53
C LEU A 191 6.46 -24.13 -12.02
N LEU A 192 7.53 -24.01 -11.24
CA LEU A 192 7.47 -23.96 -9.77
C LEU A 192 6.68 -22.74 -9.31
N TRP A 193 6.92 -21.56 -9.91
CA TRP A 193 6.16 -20.36 -9.64
C TRP A 193 4.66 -20.54 -9.94
N VAL A 194 4.32 -21.14 -11.07
CA VAL A 194 2.93 -21.47 -11.45
C VAL A 194 2.32 -22.43 -10.43
N LEU A 195 3.02 -23.50 -10.07
CA LEU A 195 2.58 -24.48 -9.09
C LEU A 195 2.27 -23.81 -7.74
N LEU A 196 3.21 -23.01 -7.21
CA LEU A 196 3.07 -22.35 -5.91
C LEU A 196 2.01 -21.24 -5.92
N ARG A 197 1.89 -20.50 -7.02
CA ARG A 197 1.02 -19.30 -7.11
C ARG A 197 -0.39 -19.58 -7.62
N LEU A 198 -0.55 -20.60 -8.47
CA LEU A 198 -1.82 -20.89 -9.12
C LEU A 198 -2.38 -22.25 -8.70
N VAL A 199 -1.55 -23.29 -8.63
CA VAL A 199 -2.03 -24.65 -8.38
C VAL A 199 -2.24 -24.92 -6.88
N LEU A 200 -1.27 -24.65 -6.01
CA LEU A 200 -1.42 -24.88 -4.57
C LEU A 200 -2.63 -24.16 -3.94
N PRO A 201 -2.94 -22.89 -4.30
CA PRO A 201 -4.14 -22.22 -3.79
C PRO A 201 -5.44 -22.94 -4.15
N LEU A 202 -5.48 -23.75 -5.23
CA LEU A 202 -6.69 -24.48 -5.64
C LEU A 202 -7.10 -25.57 -4.63
N PHE A 203 -6.19 -26.04 -3.80
CA PHE A 203 -6.47 -27.09 -2.81
C PHE A 203 -7.17 -26.59 -1.53
N SER A 204 -7.26 -25.26 -1.34
CA SER A 204 -7.97 -24.68 -0.20
C SER A 204 -9.14 -23.81 -0.67
N TRP A 205 -10.24 -23.78 0.12
CA TRP A 205 -11.37 -22.88 -0.18
C TRP A 205 -10.91 -21.41 -0.25
N ARG A 206 -10.14 -20.98 0.75
CA ARG A 206 -9.55 -19.63 0.83
C ARG A 206 -8.69 -19.32 -0.41
N GLY A 207 -7.83 -20.25 -0.79
CA GLY A 207 -6.94 -20.07 -1.93
C GLY A 207 -7.70 -19.96 -3.26
N ARG A 208 -8.69 -20.85 -3.48
CA ARG A 208 -9.57 -20.76 -4.67
C ARG A 208 -10.30 -19.42 -4.72
N ARG A 209 -10.82 -18.96 -3.59
CA ARG A 209 -11.56 -17.69 -3.51
C ARG A 209 -10.65 -16.50 -3.81
N LEU A 210 -9.46 -16.45 -3.20
CA LEU A 210 -8.47 -15.40 -3.46
C LEU A 210 -7.96 -15.40 -4.90
N LEU A 211 -7.77 -16.56 -5.50
CA LEU A 211 -7.41 -16.66 -6.92
C LEU A 211 -8.53 -16.12 -7.82
N HIS A 212 -9.77 -16.53 -7.56
CA HIS A 212 -10.94 -16.00 -8.27
C HIS A 212 -11.04 -14.48 -8.17
N ILE A 213 -10.83 -13.92 -6.97
CA ILE A 213 -10.82 -12.47 -6.72
C ILE A 213 -9.71 -11.78 -7.54
N ARG A 214 -8.50 -12.34 -7.58
CA ARG A 214 -7.39 -11.81 -8.39
C ARG A 214 -7.76 -11.75 -9.88
N LEU A 215 -8.34 -12.83 -10.41
CA LEU A 215 -8.79 -12.88 -11.80
C LEU A 215 -9.95 -11.90 -12.08
N ALA A 216 -10.90 -11.78 -11.15
CA ALA A 216 -12.00 -10.83 -11.26
C ALA A 216 -11.50 -9.37 -11.27
N ARG A 217 -10.46 -9.04 -10.48
CA ARG A 217 -9.84 -7.70 -10.49
C ARG A 217 -9.19 -7.34 -11.84
N LEU A 218 -8.72 -8.31 -12.60
CA LEU A 218 -8.18 -8.04 -13.94
C LEU A 218 -9.25 -7.52 -14.91
N ARG A 219 -10.52 -7.83 -14.67
CA ARG A 219 -11.66 -7.35 -15.48
C ARG A 219 -12.23 -6.03 -14.99
N ARG A 220 -11.78 -5.57 -13.81
CA ARG A 220 -12.29 -4.36 -13.14
C ARG A 220 -11.19 -3.31 -13.11
N TRP A 221 -11.23 -2.41 -14.08
CA TRP A 221 -10.20 -1.40 -14.29
C TRP A 221 -10.05 -0.42 -13.11
N GLU A 222 -11.08 -0.22 -12.29
CA GLU A 222 -11.02 0.60 -11.07
C GLU A 222 -9.99 0.07 -10.04
N PHE A 223 -9.51 -1.17 -10.20
CA PHE A 223 -8.43 -1.76 -9.39
C PHE A 223 -7.11 -1.89 -10.12
N TRP A 224 -7.03 -1.41 -11.37
CA TRP A 224 -5.77 -1.47 -12.12
C TRP A 224 -4.78 -0.44 -11.60
N PRO A 225 -3.47 -0.71 -11.69
CA PRO A 225 -2.45 0.26 -11.34
C PRO A 225 -2.55 1.53 -12.20
N VAL A 226 -2.24 2.67 -11.61
CA VAL A 226 -2.26 3.99 -12.28
C VAL A 226 -1.46 3.97 -13.60
N TRP A 227 -0.30 3.30 -13.63
CA TRP A 227 0.53 3.18 -14.83
C TRP A 227 -0.10 2.38 -15.97
N VAL A 228 -1.20 1.65 -15.74
CA VAL A 228 -2.01 0.98 -16.78
C VAL A 228 -3.14 1.87 -17.25
N VAL A 229 -3.79 2.59 -16.31
CA VAL A 229 -4.99 3.40 -16.59
C VAL A 229 -4.64 4.74 -17.22
N TYR A 230 -3.55 5.37 -16.77
CA TYR A 230 -3.21 6.75 -17.09
C TYR A 230 -2.47 7.02 -18.41
N PRO A 231 -1.79 6.07 -19.08
CA PRO A 231 -1.10 6.38 -20.33
C PRO A 231 -1.94 7.13 -21.37
N PRO A 232 -3.22 6.78 -21.62
CA PRO A 232 -4.05 7.55 -22.55
C PRO A 232 -4.31 8.98 -22.09
N VAL A 233 -4.46 9.19 -20.76
CA VAL A 233 -4.68 10.52 -20.16
C VAL A 233 -3.42 11.37 -20.28
N VAL A 234 -2.24 10.77 -20.04
CA VAL A 234 -0.94 11.46 -20.18
C VAL A 234 -0.70 11.85 -21.64
N LEU A 235 -1.01 10.97 -22.59
CA LEU A 235 -0.93 11.28 -24.02
C LEU A 235 -1.88 12.42 -24.40
N TRP A 236 -3.09 12.42 -23.84
CA TRP A 236 -4.03 13.51 -24.02
C TRP A 236 -3.53 14.84 -23.45
N LEU A 237 -2.95 14.82 -22.25
CA LEU A 237 -2.31 16.00 -21.65
C LEU A 237 -1.13 16.52 -22.48
N ALA A 238 -0.29 15.62 -23.00
CA ALA A 238 0.80 15.98 -23.88
C ALA A 238 0.30 16.64 -25.16
N TRP A 239 -0.80 16.13 -25.74
CA TRP A 239 -1.44 16.76 -26.90
C TRP A 239 -2.01 18.14 -26.57
N GLN A 240 -2.69 18.31 -25.42
CA GLN A 240 -3.16 19.62 -24.94
C GLN A 240 -1.99 20.60 -24.76
N ALA A 241 -0.88 20.14 -24.20
CA ALA A 241 0.33 20.94 -24.03
C ALA A 241 0.89 21.45 -25.36
N LEU A 242 0.97 20.57 -26.35
CA LEU A 242 1.41 20.92 -27.71
C LEU A 242 0.45 21.91 -28.37
N ARG A 243 -0.86 21.62 -28.35
CA ARG A 243 -1.89 22.45 -28.96
C ARG A 243 -1.93 23.86 -28.38
N ARG A 244 -1.77 23.97 -27.04
CA ARG A 244 -1.85 25.25 -26.32
C ARG A 244 -0.47 25.89 -26.10
N ARG A 245 0.61 25.26 -26.60
CA ARG A 245 2.00 25.71 -26.46
C ARG A 245 2.39 26.01 -25.00
N SER A 246 1.87 25.19 -24.06
CA SER A 246 2.14 25.33 -22.65
C SER A 246 1.91 23.98 -21.93
N PRO A 247 2.96 23.39 -21.35
CA PRO A 247 2.88 22.02 -20.84
C PRO A 247 2.09 21.87 -19.54
N PHE A 248 2.00 22.90 -18.70
CA PHE A 248 1.49 22.80 -17.33
C PHE A 248 0.34 23.78 -17.03
N LEU A 249 -0.53 24.04 -18.02
CA LEU A 249 -1.67 24.96 -17.86
C LEU A 249 -2.59 24.58 -16.71
N PHE A 250 -2.74 23.30 -16.43
CA PHE A 250 -3.56 22.82 -15.32
C PHE A 250 -3.10 23.36 -13.95
N THR A 251 -1.83 23.75 -13.82
CA THR A 251 -1.32 24.36 -12.56
C THR A 251 -1.83 25.78 -12.32
N CYS A 252 -2.38 26.42 -13.36
CA CYS A 252 -2.97 27.75 -13.26
C CYS A 252 -4.48 27.73 -12.98
N CYS A 253 -5.11 26.53 -12.88
CA CYS A 253 -6.57 26.45 -12.74
C CYS A 253 -7.10 27.02 -11.41
N ASN A 254 -6.25 27.05 -10.36
CA ASN A 254 -6.55 27.65 -9.07
C ASN A 254 -5.41 28.57 -8.66
N PRO A 255 -5.44 29.86 -9.03
CA PRO A 255 -4.37 30.79 -8.69
C PRO A 255 -4.08 30.95 -7.19
N ALA A 256 -5.08 30.76 -6.34
CA ALA A 256 -4.92 30.83 -4.88
C ALA A 256 -4.25 29.59 -4.26
N ILE A 257 -4.23 28.45 -4.98
CA ILE A 257 -3.64 27.21 -4.48
C ILE A 257 -2.31 26.95 -5.20
N PRO A 258 -1.20 26.69 -4.50
CA PRO A 258 0.09 26.39 -5.12
C PRO A 258 -0.03 25.29 -6.18
N HIS A 259 0.44 25.59 -7.40
CA HIS A 259 0.37 24.69 -8.57
C HIS A 259 -1.03 24.12 -8.86
N GLY A 260 -2.09 24.89 -8.52
CA GLY A 260 -3.48 24.50 -8.74
C GLY A 260 -3.98 23.35 -7.85
N GLY A 261 -3.24 22.98 -6.81
CA GLY A 261 -3.54 21.81 -5.98
C GLY A 261 -3.04 20.51 -6.63
N PHE A 262 -1.80 20.51 -7.16
CA PHE A 262 -1.24 19.33 -7.81
C PHE A 262 -0.69 18.28 -6.82
N ALA A 263 -0.04 18.70 -5.74
CA ALA A 263 0.47 17.81 -4.70
C ALA A 263 0.96 18.58 -3.48
N MET A 264 0.92 17.94 -2.31
CA MET A 264 1.46 18.44 -1.05
C MET A 264 0.76 19.71 -0.52
N GLU A 265 -0.46 19.94 -0.92
CA GLU A 265 -1.27 21.04 -0.40
C GLU A 265 -1.70 20.80 1.06
N SER A 266 -1.74 21.87 1.85
CA SER A 266 -2.34 21.89 3.18
C SER A 266 -3.87 21.96 3.05
N LYS A 267 -4.56 21.02 3.71
CA LYS A 267 -6.03 21.02 3.78
C LYS A 267 -6.56 22.25 4.49
N GLY A 268 -5.86 22.66 5.56
CA GLY A 268 -6.22 23.85 6.30
C GLY A 268 -6.09 25.11 5.46
N ASP A 269 -4.98 25.29 4.71
CA ASP A 269 -4.80 26.45 3.84
C ASP A 269 -5.90 26.54 2.78
N ILE A 270 -6.30 25.39 2.20
CA ILE A 270 -7.38 25.36 1.21
C ILE A 270 -8.73 25.68 1.86
N LEU A 271 -9.04 25.13 3.03
CA LEU A 271 -10.29 25.41 3.72
C LEU A 271 -10.40 26.89 4.13
N ASP A 272 -9.29 27.54 4.50
CA ASP A 272 -9.25 28.97 4.82
C ASP A 272 -9.49 29.88 3.60
N LEU A 273 -9.25 29.38 2.38
CA LEU A 273 -9.53 30.11 1.13
C LEU A 273 -10.99 30.02 0.70
N LEU A 274 -11.76 29.08 1.24
CA LEU A 274 -13.17 28.92 0.89
C LEU A 274 -14.06 29.84 1.71
N HIS A 275 -14.94 30.55 1.05
CA HIS A 275 -15.93 31.44 1.69
C HIS A 275 -17.34 31.06 1.24
N CYS A 276 -18.16 30.68 2.19
CA CYS A 276 -19.55 30.33 1.98
C CYS A 276 -20.43 31.57 2.18
N PRO A 277 -21.09 32.09 1.13
CA PRO A 277 -21.88 33.33 1.27
C PRO A 277 -23.18 33.15 2.04
N ASP A 278 -23.71 31.95 2.06
CA ASP A 278 -24.95 31.58 2.77
C ASP A 278 -24.75 30.27 3.54
N GLU A 279 -24.40 30.41 4.83
CA GLU A 279 -24.16 29.26 5.70
C GLU A 279 -25.42 28.43 5.95
N SER A 280 -26.62 28.95 5.69
CA SER A 280 -27.85 28.16 5.77
C SER A 280 -27.97 27.12 4.64
N ARG A 281 -27.36 27.43 3.48
CA ARG A 281 -27.31 26.51 2.33
C ARG A 281 -26.08 25.65 2.34
N ILE A 282 -24.90 26.24 2.54
CA ILE A 282 -23.62 25.54 2.52
C ILE A 282 -22.63 26.18 3.50
N ARG A 283 -21.96 25.33 4.30
CA ARG A 283 -20.90 25.77 5.22
C ARG A 283 -19.71 24.84 5.17
N ILE A 284 -18.59 25.27 5.72
CA ILE A 284 -17.45 24.41 5.99
C ILE A 284 -17.65 23.73 7.33
N ALA A 285 -17.31 22.44 7.45
CA ALA A 285 -17.26 21.77 8.75
C ALA A 285 -16.28 22.49 9.66
N ARG A 286 -16.69 22.80 10.90
CA ARG A 286 -15.84 23.51 11.86
C ARG A 286 -14.53 22.74 12.04
N TYR A 287 -13.41 23.44 12.07
CA TYR A 287 -12.10 22.81 12.18
C TYR A 287 -11.10 23.72 12.88
N ARG A 288 -10.05 23.09 13.42
CA ARG A 288 -8.88 23.79 13.97
C ARG A 288 -7.61 23.12 13.48
N ARG A 289 -6.62 23.93 13.14
CA ARG A 289 -5.28 23.47 12.78
C ARG A 289 -4.48 23.21 14.04
N LEU A 290 -3.84 22.05 14.10
CA LEU A 290 -2.91 21.66 15.15
C LEU A 290 -1.49 21.71 14.55
N LYS A 291 -0.60 22.47 15.16
CA LYS A 291 0.78 22.60 14.68
C LYS A 291 1.52 21.26 14.76
N ALA A 292 2.59 21.12 13.98
CA ALA A 292 3.52 20.00 14.14
C ALA A 292 4.13 20.08 15.55
N CYS A 293 4.22 18.93 16.22
CA CYS A 293 4.61 18.84 17.62
C CYS A 293 6.09 18.48 17.77
N GLU A 294 6.84 19.25 18.55
CA GLU A 294 8.09 18.81 19.17
C GLU A 294 7.78 18.01 20.45
N GLU A 295 8.74 17.22 20.97
CA GLU A 295 8.51 16.36 22.14
C GLU A 295 8.04 17.17 23.36
N GLY A 296 6.85 16.88 23.87
CA GLY A 296 6.32 17.44 25.13
C GLY A 296 5.11 18.37 25.01
N GLU A 297 4.66 18.75 23.82
CA GLU A 297 3.48 19.62 23.65
C GLU A 297 2.17 18.84 23.82
N ASN A 298 1.25 19.42 24.59
CA ASN A 298 -0.06 18.82 24.88
C ASN A 298 -1.10 19.18 23.82
N ARG A 299 -1.02 18.60 22.64
CA ARG A 299 -2.01 18.79 21.55
C ARG A 299 -3.41 18.27 21.88
N ALA A 300 -3.51 17.34 22.84
CA ALA A 300 -4.81 16.84 23.31
C ALA A 300 -5.62 17.94 24.00
N GLY A 301 -4.94 18.87 24.71
CA GLY A 301 -5.56 20.06 25.28
C GLY A 301 -6.12 21.01 24.23
N GLU A 302 -5.45 21.14 23.05
CA GLU A 302 -5.95 21.95 21.94
C GLU A 302 -7.24 21.37 21.33
N VAL A 303 -7.35 20.04 21.25
CA VAL A 303 -8.58 19.36 20.81
C VAL A 303 -9.71 19.58 21.81
N ALA A 304 -9.44 19.45 23.13
CA ALA A 304 -10.43 19.70 24.17
C ALA A 304 -10.91 21.16 24.16
N ALA A 305 -9.99 22.11 23.97
CA ALA A 305 -10.32 23.53 23.84
C ALA A 305 -11.20 23.80 22.62
N PHE A 306 -10.87 23.19 21.45
CA PHE A 306 -11.69 23.29 20.23
C PHE A 306 -13.12 22.79 20.48
N LEU A 307 -13.28 21.64 21.12
CA LEU A 307 -14.60 21.09 21.44
C LEU A 307 -15.41 22.03 22.32
N SER A 308 -14.78 22.54 23.38
CA SER A 308 -15.45 23.46 24.33
C SER A 308 -15.83 24.79 23.68
N GLU A 309 -14.95 25.40 22.89
CA GLU A 309 -15.17 26.70 22.26
C GLU A 309 -16.25 26.63 21.17
N GLU A 310 -16.29 25.53 20.39
CA GLU A 310 -17.24 25.32 19.32
C GLU A 310 -18.56 24.68 19.81
N GLY A 311 -18.65 24.29 21.08
CA GLY A 311 -19.80 23.58 21.62
C GLY A 311 -20.01 22.22 20.96
N LEU A 312 -18.92 21.49 20.70
CA LEU A 312 -18.93 20.17 20.06
C LEU A 312 -18.61 19.09 21.08
N ASP A 313 -19.15 17.92 20.83
CA ASP A 313 -18.83 16.67 21.53
C ASP A 313 -18.18 15.67 20.57
N TYR A 314 -17.62 14.59 21.12
CA TYR A 314 -17.20 13.46 20.31
C TYR A 314 -18.41 12.79 19.64
N PRO A 315 -18.28 12.23 18.41
CA PRO A 315 -17.03 12.03 17.69
C PRO A 315 -16.54 13.29 16.94
N VAL A 316 -15.23 13.36 16.73
CA VAL A 316 -14.57 14.31 15.83
C VAL A 316 -13.66 13.58 14.85
N VAL A 317 -13.20 14.26 13.81
CA VAL A 317 -12.25 13.71 12.84
C VAL A 317 -10.87 14.33 13.09
N LEU A 318 -9.86 13.47 13.26
CA LEU A 318 -8.45 13.86 13.20
C LEU A 318 -7.85 13.42 11.88
N LYS A 319 -7.12 14.32 11.24
CA LYS A 319 -6.46 14.04 9.96
C LYS A 319 -5.15 14.83 9.84
N PRO A 320 -4.09 14.26 9.21
CA PRO A 320 -2.90 15.05 8.87
C PRO A 320 -3.28 16.20 7.94
N ASP A 321 -2.69 17.37 8.14
CA ASP A 321 -2.95 18.54 7.31
C ASP A 321 -2.56 18.28 5.84
N ILE A 322 -1.40 17.69 5.61
CA ILE A 322 -0.97 17.22 4.30
C ILE A 322 -1.14 15.70 4.26
N GLY A 323 -2.02 15.20 3.40
CA GLY A 323 -2.29 13.77 3.27
C GLY A 323 -3.24 13.47 2.11
N GLU A 324 -3.16 12.28 1.56
CA GLU A 324 -3.96 11.82 0.43
C GLU A 324 -4.68 10.51 0.73
N ARG A 325 -5.74 10.23 -0.02
CA ARG A 325 -6.46 8.94 -0.02
C ARG A 325 -6.91 8.47 1.36
N GLY A 326 -7.18 9.41 2.27
CA GLY A 326 -7.63 9.13 3.63
C GLY A 326 -6.54 8.59 4.56
N GLN A 327 -5.25 8.69 4.20
CA GLN A 327 -4.15 8.28 5.08
C GLN A 327 -4.14 9.11 6.34
N GLY A 328 -4.02 8.44 7.49
CA GLY A 328 -4.02 9.07 8.80
C GLY A 328 -5.36 9.64 9.27
N VAL A 329 -6.41 9.62 8.45
CA VAL A 329 -7.74 10.09 8.87
C VAL A 329 -8.38 9.08 9.82
N ALA A 330 -8.87 9.56 10.96
CA ALA A 330 -9.56 8.75 11.96
C ALA A 330 -10.78 9.48 12.52
N VAL A 331 -11.85 8.73 12.76
CA VAL A 331 -13.00 9.18 13.54
C VAL A 331 -12.69 8.86 15.00
N ILE A 332 -12.62 9.87 15.81
CA ILE A 332 -12.22 9.82 17.23
C ILE A 332 -13.46 9.95 18.09
N ARG A 333 -13.69 8.98 18.95
CA ARG A 333 -14.89 8.88 19.78
C ARG A 333 -14.66 9.24 21.24
N THR A 334 -13.38 9.25 21.65
CA THR A 334 -13.00 9.53 23.05
C THR A 334 -11.76 10.40 23.13
N ALA A 335 -11.55 11.08 24.25
CA ALA A 335 -10.35 11.85 24.53
C ALA A 335 -9.09 10.95 24.56
N ALA A 336 -9.21 9.71 25.00
CA ALA A 336 -8.11 8.74 25.01
C ALA A 336 -7.65 8.39 23.59
N GLU A 337 -8.61 8.12 22.66
CA GLU A 337 -8.30 7.91 21.25
C GLU A 337 -7.63 9.15 20.62
N ALA A 338 -8.10 10.37 20.97
CA ALA A 338 -7.48 11.60 20.51
C ALA A 338 -6.02 11.70 20.96
N ALA A 339 -5.74 11.48 22.24
CA ALA A 339 -4.39 11.51 22.78
C ALA A 339 -3.47 10.48 22.12
N TYR A 340 -3.98 9.26 21.92
CA TYR A 340 -3.24 8.19 21.25
C TYR A 340 -2.91 8.53 19.79
N TRP A 341 -3.88 9.01 19.03
CA TRP A 341 -3.69 9.44 17.64
C TRP A 341 -2.64 10.56 17.53
N LEU A 342 -2.76 11.57 18.42
CA LEU A 342 -1.85 12.73 18.44
C LEU A 342 -0.43 12.36 18.85
N ALA A 343 -0.25 11.39 19.74
CA ALA A 343 1.07 10.86 20.09
C ALA A 343 1.76 10.17 18.92
N ALA A 344 1.00 9.51 18.05
CA ALA A 344 1.51 8.82 16.88
C ALA A 344 1.75 9.76 15.68
N CYS A 345 0.88 10.77 15.48
CA CYS A 345 0.99 11.77 14.41
C CYS A 345 1.71 13.02 14.88
N ARG A 346 3.01 13.15 14.60
CA ARG A 346 3.81 14.34 15.00
C ARG A 346 3.75 15.49 14.00
N GLU A 347 3.17 15.29 12.83
CA GLU A 347 3.03 16.31 11.81
C GLU A 347 1.88 17.28 12.13
N ALA A 348 1.83 18.40 11.37
CA ALA A 348 0.67 19.28 11.42
C ALA A 348 -0.60 18.50 11.09
N ALA A 349 -1.67 18.77 11.81
CA ALA A 349 -2.93 18.04 11.72
C ALA A 349 -4.13 19.00 11.79
N ILE A 350 -5.30 18.45 11.52
CA ILE A 350 -6.58 19.15 11.64
C ILE A 350 -7.49 18.32 12.52
N VAL A 351 -8.08 18.94 13.54
CA VAL A 351 -9.28 18.45 14.20
C VAL A 351 -10.49 19.07 13.50
N GLN A 352 -11.47 18.26 13.16
CA GLN A 352 -12.66 18.69 12.41
C GLN A 352 -13.93 18.08 12.99
N GLU A 353 -14.99 18.86 12.98
CA GLU A 353 -16.36 18.44 13.31
C GLU A 353 -16.74 17.17 12.52
N TYR A 354 -17.29 16.18 13.20
CA TYR A 354 -17.85 15.01 12.55
C TYR A 354 -19.26 15.31 12.07
N ILE A 355 -19.49 15.17 10.78
CA ILE A 355 -20.80 15.41 10.16
C ILE A 355 -21.43 14.07 9.80
N GLU A 356 -22.65 13.83 10.25
CA GLU A 356 -23.43 12.67 9.84
C GLU A 356 -24.09 12.87 8.48
N GLY A 357 -24.46 11.77 7.83
CA GLY A 357 -25.21 11.77 6.58
C GLY A 357 -24.46 11.26 5.37
N PRO A 358 -25.14 11.17 4.23
CA PRO A 358 -24.59 10.77 2.94
C PRO A 358 -23.44 11.67 2.50
N GLU A 359 -22.36 11.06 2.00
CA GLU A 359 -21.17 11.75 1.52
C GLU A 359 -21.11 11.74 0.00
N PHE A 360 -20.83 12.90 -0.58
CA PHE A 360 -20.71 13.10 -2.02
C PHE A 360 -19.41 13.81 -2.38
N GLY A 361 -18.87 13.47 -3.57
CA GLY A 361 -17.83 14.24 -4.22
C GLY A 361 -18.40 14.98 -5.42
N VAL A 362 -18.41 16.29 -5.36
CA VAL A 362 -18.98 17.16 -6.41
C VAL A 362 -17.85 17.89 -7.10
N GLN A 363 -17.65 17.64 -8.38
CA GLN A 363 -16.67 18.36 -9.17
C GLN A 363 -17.30 19.62 -9.74
N TRP A 364 -16.61 20.74 -9.58
CA TRP A 364 -17.00 22.03 -10.10
C TRP A 364 -15.83 22.72 -10.77
N GLY A 365 -16.10 23.48 -11.82
CA GLY A 365 -15.09 24.29 -12.45
C GLY A 365 -15.72 25.45 -13.22
N ARG A 366 -15.09 26.66 -13.13
CA ARG A 366 -15.55 27.86 -13.77
C ARG A 366 -14.37 28.70 -14.24
N GLY A 367 -14.36 29.09 -15.51
CA GLY A 367 -13.41 30.06 -16.05
C GLY A 367 -13.63 31.46 -15.46
N PRO A 368 -12.57 32.30 -15.39
CA PRO A 368 -12.68 33.62 -14.77
C PRO A 368 -13.63 34.59 -15.49
N GLU A 369 -13.92 34.35 -16.78
CA GLU A 369 -14.84 35.18 -17.61
C GLU A 369 -16.25 34.57 -17.67
N GLU A 370 -16.46 33.38 -17.09
CA GLU A 370 -17.74 32.66 -17.16
C GLU A 370 -18.63 33.03 -15.98
N LYS A 371 -19.94 33.18 -16.26
CA LYS A 371 -20.93 33.51 -15.22
C LYS A 371 -21.35 32.30 -14.39
N CYS A 372 -21.39 31.12 -15.01
CA CYS A 372 -21.84 29.89 -14.40
C CYS A 372 -20.77 28.80 -14.55
N GLY A 373 -20.56 28.02 -13.51
CA GLY A 373 -19.64 26.90 -13.53
C GLY A 373 -20.25 25.63 -14.11
N GLU A 374 -19.38 24.72 -14.56
CA GLU A 374 -19.77 23.36 -14.91
C GLU A 374 -19.66 22.45 -13.69
N VAL A 375 -20.61 21.52 -13.56
CA VAL A 375 -20.55 20.40 -12.60
C VAL A 375 -20.47 19.10 -13.41
N PRO A 376 -19.26 18.69 -13.85
CA PRO A 376 -19.09 17.54 -14.73
C PRO A 376 -19.24 16.19 -14.01
N SER A 377 -19.14 16.18 -12.68
CA SER A 377 -19.20 14.95 -11.87
C SER A 377 -19.90 15.18 -10.55
N LEU A 378 -20.78 14.26 -10.22
CA LEU A 378 -21.34 14.03 -8.89
C LEU A 378 -21.22 12.55 -8.61
N GLY A 379 -20.54 12.18 -7.53
CA GLY A 379 -20.39 10.79 -7.10
C GLY A 379 -20.78 10.63 -5.65
N GLY A 380 -21.53 9.57 -5.34
CA GLY A 380 -21.82 9.15 -3.99
C GLY A 380 -20.67 8.34 -3.41
N LYS A 381 -20.41 8.50 -2.12
CA LYS A 381 -19.42 7.72 -1.38
C LYS A 381 -20.11 6.90 -0.30
N HIS A 382 -20.10 5.58 -0.46
CA HIS A 382 -20.82 4.65 0.41
C HIS A 382 -19.84 3.83 1.25
N ALA A 383 -20.05 3.85 2.55
CA ALA A 383 -19.38 2.94 3.47
C ALA A 383 -19.79 1.49 3.20
N GLN A 384 -18.86 0.56 3.32
CA GLN A 384 -19.15 -0.86 3.23
C GLN A 384 -19.40 -1.45 4.61
N CYS A 385 -20.46 -2.23 4.73
CA CYS A 385 -20.74 -3.06 5.89
C CYS A 385 -21.06 -4.49 5.46
N LEU A 386 -20.85 -5.43 6.37
CA LEU A 386 -21.30 -6.82 6.26
C LEU A 386 -22.43 -7.06 7.26
N LYS A 387 -23.25 -8.05 6.96
CA LYS A 387 -24.27 -8.55 7.89
C LYS A 387 -23.83 -9.94 8.34
N GLY A 388 -23.70 -10.15 9.63
CA GLY A 388 -23.44 -11.45 10.22
C GLY A 388 -24.54 -12.43 9.87
N ASP A 389 -24.17 -13.68 9.62
CA ASP A 389 -25.10 -14.80 9.39
C ASP A 389 -25.17 -15.77 10.57
N GLY A 390 -24.33 -15.61 11.60
CA GLY A 390 -24.24 -16.46 12.77
C GLY A 390 -23.50 -17.77 12.55
N GLU A 391 -22.95 -18.01 11.35
CA GLU A 391 -22.28 -19.26 10.97
C GLU A 391 -20.90 -19.03 10.39
N SER A 392 -20.76 -18.03 9.49
CA SER A 392 -19.51 -17.73 8.78
C SER A 392 -18.60 -16.86 9.62
N THR A 393 -17.29 -17.13 9.54
CA THR A 393 -16.28 -16.23 10.12
C THR A 393 -16.25 -14.88 9.40
N LEU A 394 -15.73 -13.86 10.05
CA LEU A 394 -15.55 -12.54 9.43
C LEU A 394 -14.69 -12.62 8.16
N GLU A 395 -13.65 -13.47 8.15
CA GLU A 395 -12.87 -13.75 6.93
C GLU A 395 -13.76 -14.29 5.81
N GLU A 396 -14.60 -15.27 6.11
CA GLU A 396 -15.49 -15.86 5.11
C GLU A 396 -16.51 -14.86 4.59
N LEU A 397 -17.11 -14.06 5.46
CA LEU A 397 -18.04 -12.99 5.08
C LEU A 397 -17.36 -11.98 4.14
N ILE A 398 -16.14 -11.52 4.47
CA ILE A 398 -15.37 -10.61 3.60
C ILE A 398 -15.12 -11.26 2.23
N LEU A 399 -14.67 -12.52 2.20
CA LEU A 399 -14.32 -13.21 0.96
C LEU A 399 -15.55 -13.61 0.14
N LYS A 400 -16.70 -13.86 0.76
CA LYS A 400 -17.96 -14.15 0.09
C LYS A 400 -18.64 -12.90 -0.48
N HIS A 401 -18.46 -11.73 0.16
CA HIS A 401 -19.14 -10.51 -0.25
C HIS A 401 -18.62 -9.98 -1.60
N PRO A 402 -19.49 -9.67 -2.58
CA PRO A 402 -19.08 -9.34 -3.96
C PRO A 402 -18.14 -8.15 -4.07
N ARG A 403 -18.31 -7.14 -3.23
CA ARG A 403 -17.48 -5.91 -3.29
C ARG A 403 -16.34 -5.95 -2.28
N ALA A 404 -16.58 -6.33 -1.03
CA ALA A 404 -15.53 -6.38 -0.02
C ALA A 404 -14.39 -7.33 -0.41
N SER A 405 -14.71 -8.45 -1.06
CA SER A 405 -13.72 -9.39 -1.57
C SER A 405 -12.72 -8.74 -2.53
N MET A 406 -13.13 -7.74 -3.33
CA MET A 406 -12.21 -7.04 -4.23
C MET A 406 -11.13 -6.27 -3.46
N MET A 407 -11.40 -5.89 -2.22
CA MET A 407 -10.47 -5.24 -1.29
C MET A 407 -9.97 -6.21 -0.20
N ALA A 408 -10.03 -7.52 -0.44
CA ALA A 408 -9.67 -8.55 0.54
C ALA A 408 -8.29 -8.34 1.16
N GLY A 409 -7.28 -7.91 0.36
CA GLY A 409 -5.93 -7.64 0.89
C GLY A 409 -5.92 -6.57 1.99
N TYR A 410 -6.74 -5.54 1.86
CA TYR A 410 -6.89 -4.46 2.83
C TYR A 410 -7.71 -4.92 4.04
N PHE A 411 -8.92 -5.45 3.82
CA PHE A 411 -9.79 -5.83 4.93
C PHE A 411 -9.25 -6.99 5.78
N LEU A 412 -8.65 -8.01 5.15
CA LEU A 412 -8.00 -9.09 5.89
C LEU A 412 -6.81 -8.61 6.74
N ALA A 413 -6.15 -7.53 6.32
CA ALA A 413 -5.11 -6.92 7.13
C ALA A 413 -5.71 -6.07 8.26
N LYS A 414 -6.73 -5.25 7.96
CA LYS A 414 -7.40 -4.38 8.93
C LYS A 414 -8.03 -5.20 10.07
N PHE A 415 -8.72 -6.28 9.76
CA PHE A 415 -9.41 -7.12 10.74
C PHE A 415 -8.64 -8.37 11.15
N ALA A 416 -7.29 -8.35 11.06
CA ALA A 416 -6.46 -9.53 11.29
C ALA A 416 -6.69 -10.22 12.64
N ALA A 417 -6.99 -9.48 13.70
CA ALA A 417 -7.26 -10.01 15.04
C ALA A 417 -8.66 -10.63 15.17
N ARG A 418 -9.61 -10.24 14.31
CA ARG A 418 -11.03 -10.60 14.37
C ARG A 418 -11.48 -11.56 13.25
N LEU A 419 -10.57 -12.04 12.42
CA LEU A 419 -10.92 -12.86 11.24
C LEU A 419 -11.64 -14.18 11.59
N GLU A 420 -11.33 -14.76 12.74
CA GLU A 420 -11.91 -16.00 13.23
C GLU A 420 -13.25 -15.77 14.00
N GLU A 421 -13.61 -14.52 14.26
CA GLU A 421 -14.87 -14.17 14.92
C GLU A 421 -16.06 -14.54 14.00
N VAL A 422 -17.12 -15.11 14.59
CA VAL A 422 -18.39 -15.40 13.91
C VAL A 422 -19.41 -14.36 14.36
N PRO A 423 -19.68 -13.30 13.55
CA PRO A 423 -20.65 -12.28 13.91
C PRO A 423 -22.06 -12.87 13.99
N ALA A 424 -22.79 -12.54 15.07
CA ALA A 424 -24.14 -13.03 15.29
C ALA A 424 -25.08 -12.68 14.10
N GLY A 425 -26.07 -13.53 13.87
CA GLY A 425 -27.02 -13.34 12.77
C GLY A 425 -27.70 -11.97 12.85
N GLY A 426 -27.65 -11.20 11.77
CA GLY A 426 -28.19 -9.85 11.68
C GLY A 426 -27.28 -8.72 12.17
N THR A 427 -26.20 -9.02 12.90
CA THR A 427 -25.27 -7.99 13.38
C THR A 427 -24.57 -7.29 12.21
N ARG A 428 -24.55 -5.97 12.25
CA ARG A 428 -23.83 -5.14 11.28
C ARG A 428 -22.35 -5.04 11.67
N VAL A 429 -21.47 -5.35 10.73
CA VAL A 429 -20.02 -5.16 10.85
C VAL A 429 -19.59 -4.11 9.83
N ASP A 430 -19.22 -2.92 10.29
CA ASP A 430 -18.76 -1.84 9.43
C ASP A 430 -17.31 -2.09 8.99
N LEU A 431 -17.10 -2.20 7.68
CA LEU A 431 -15.78 -2.41 7.11
C LEU A 431 -15.03 -1.09 6.87
N THR A 432 -15.78 -0.02 6.55
CA THR A 432 -15.22 1.30 6.24
C THR A 432 -15.98 2.39 6.99
N GLU A 433 -15.26 3.36 7.51
CA GLU A 433 -15.82 4.56 8.15
C GLU A 433 -15.54 5.82 7.33
N ILE A 434 -14.53 5.77 6.46
CA ILE A 434 -14.04 6.91 5.68
C ILE A 434 -14.38 6.70 4.21
N GLY A 435 -14.92 7.73 3.57
CA GLY A 435 -15.38 7.73 2.19
C GLY A 435 -14.26 7.72 1.14
N THR A 436 -13.24 6.85 1.27
CA THR A 436 -12.16 6.74 0.28
C THR A 436 -12.11 5.36 -0.38
N HIS A 437 -11.95 5.35 -1.71
CA HIS A 437 -11.85 4.11 -2.49
C HIS A 437 -10.67 3.23 -2.04
N ALA A 438 -9.54 3.84 -1.69
CA ALA A 438 -8.34 3.12 -1.22
C ALA A 438 -8.59 2.35 0.09
N ARG A 439 -9.56 2.78 0.92
CA ARG A 439 -9.99 2.12 2.15
C ARG A 439 -11.26 1.29 1.98
N GLY A 440 -11.71 1.11 0.75
CA GLY A 440 -12.80 0.21 0.42
C GLY A 440 -14.18 0.85 0.28
N ALA A 441 -14.33 2.17 0.37
CA ALA A 441 -15.61 2.82 0.06
C ALA A 441 -16.04 2.54 -1.38
N VAL A 442 -17.33 2.46 -1.61
CA VAL A 442 -17.94 2.26 -2.94
C VAL A 442 -18.35 3.62 -3.48
N PHE A 443 -17.97 3.91 -4.70
CA PHE A 443 -18.39 5.11 -5.41
C PHE A 443 -19.51 4.78 -6.39
N THR A 444 -20.46 5.70 -6.52
CA THR A 444 -21.60 5.60 -7.46
C THR A 444 -21.67 6.86 -8.35
N ASP A 445 -22.23 6.70 -9.52
CA ASP A 445 -22.50 7.81 -10.44
C ASP A 445 -23.87 8.43 -10.12
N GLU A 446 -23.84 9.62 -9.53
CA GLU A 446 -25.02 10.36 -9.10
C GLU A 446 -25.29 11.60 -9.97
N ARG A 447 -24.70 11.69 -11.16
CA ARG A 447 -24.82 12.87 -12.05
C ARG A 447 -26.26 13.21 -12.43
N GLN A 448 -27.16 12.23 -12.41
CA GLN A 448 -28.60 12.44 -12.62
C GLN A 448 -29.25 13.35 -11.57
N HIS A 449 -28.61 13.54 -10.43
CA HIS A 449 -29.10 14.36 -9.32
C HIS A 449 -28.52 15.78 -9.31
N ILE A 450 -27.77 16.17 -10.34
CA ILE A 450 -27.26 17.54 -10.49
C ILE A 450 -28.41 18.46 -10.89
N THR A 451 -28.74 19.43 -10.04
CA THR A 451 -29.80 20.43 -10.24
C THR A 451 -29.23 21.81 -10.50
N GLY A 452 -30.11 22.75 -10.86
CA GLY A 452 -29.76 24.18 -10.97
C GLY A 452 -29.40 24.76 -9.62
N GLU A 453 -30.14 24.42 -8.58
CA GLU A 453 -29.96 24.87 -7.20
C GLU A 453 -28.60 24.46 -6.63
N LEU A 454 -28.18 23.22 -6.89
CA LEU A 454 -26.85 22.75 -6.48
C LEU A 454 -25.74 23.55 -7.18
N ARG A 455 -25.90 23.81 -8.49
CA ARG A 455 -24.92 24.62 -9.26
C ARG A 455 -24.84 26.04 -8.75
N GLU A 456 -25.97 26.67 -8.47
CA GLU A 456 -26.03 28.05 -7.93
C GLU A 456 -25.28 28.18 -6.62
N VAL A 457 -25.41 27.19 -5.71
CA VAL A 457 -24.68 27.20 -4.44
C VAL A 457 -23.17 27.09 -4.66
N LEU A 458 -22.72 26.22 -5.57
CA LEU A 458 -21.28 26.06 -5.88
C LEU A 458 -20.73 27.31 -6.60
N ASP A 459 -21.51 27.92 -7.48
CA ASP A 459 -21.13 29.17 -8.12
C ASP A 459 -21.01 30.32 -7.10
N GLY A 460 -21.90 30.34 -6.09
CA GLY A 460 -21.81 31.27 -4.98
C GLY A 460 -20.51 31.14 -4.17
N ILE A 461 -20.02 29.92 -3.93
CA ILE A 461 -18.71 29.73 -3.31
C ILE A 461 -17.61 30.30 -4.21
N GLY A 462 -17.65 29.99 -5.51
CA GLY A 462 -16.66 30.47 -6.47
C GLY A 462 -16.62 31.99 -6.56
N ASP A 463 -17.77 32.69 -6.42
CA ASP A 463 -17.86 34.16 -6.39
C ASP A 463 -17.18 34.76 -5.16
N HIS A 464 -17.22 34.07 -4.02
CA HIS A 464 -16.70 34.56 -2.75
C HIS A 464 -15.33 33.99 -2.39
N SER A 465 -14.79 33.05 -3.19
CA SER A 465 -13.48 32.42 -2.98
C SER A 465 -12.53 32.75 -4.14
N PRO A 466 -11.96 33.95 -4.18
CA PRO A 466 -11.16 34.43 -5.33
C PRO A 466 -9.93 33.53 -5.53
N GLY A 467 -9.73 33.10 -6.78
CA GLY A 467 -8.63 32.22 -7.17
C GLY A 467 -8.89 30.74 -6.96
N ILE A 468 -10.09 30.34 -6.53
CA ILE A 468 -10.61 28.98 -6.56
C ILE A 468 -11.53 28.84 -7.76
N SER A 469 -11.14 28.04 -8.75
CA SER A 469 -11.89 27.95 -10.02
C SER A 469 -12.10 26.51 -10.50
N PHE A 470 -11.43 25.52 -9.90
CA PHE A 470 -11.53 24.14 -10.33
C PHE A 470 -11.16 23.15 -9.23
N GLY A 471 -12.03 22.18 -9.00
CA GLY A 471 -11.74 21.13 -8.04
C GLY A 471 -12.94 20.26 -7.68
N ARG A 472 -12.76 19.43 -6.66
CA ARG A 472 -13.80 18.57 -6.12
C ARG A 472 -14.06 18.93 -4.66
N TYR A 473 -15.29 19.31 -4.39
CA TYR A 473 -15.82 19.41 -3.04
C TYR A 473 -16.21 18.02 -2.54
N ASP A 474 -15.64 17.59 -1.43
CA ASP A 474 -16.09 16.43 -0.68
C ASP A 474 -16.99 16.97 0.44
N LEU A 475 -18.27 16.59 0.40
CA LEU A 475 -19.29 17.17 1.29
C LEU A 475 -20.27 16.14 1.82
N ARG A 476 -20.86 16.43 2.97
CA ARG A 476 -21.97 15.67 3.54
C ARG A 476 -23.25 16.49 3.57
N VAL A 477 -24.36 15.79 3.49
CA VAL A 477 -25.71 16.39 3.45
C VAL A 477 -26.67 15.58 4.30
N PRO A 478 -27.77 16.17 4.80
CA PRO A 478 -28.76 15.41 5.54
C PRO A 478 -29.46 14.34 4.69
N SER A 479 -29.72 14.66 3.41
CA SER A 479 -30.37 13.72 2.46
C SER A 479 -30.02 14.05 1.01
N LEU A 480 -30.31 13.12 0.09
CA LEU A 480 -30.19 13.36 -1.34
C LEU A 480 -31.12 14.48 -1.81
N ALA A 481 -32.30 14.62 -1.22
CA ALA A 481 -33.23 15.71 -1.54
C ALA A 481 -32.66 17.08 -1.14
N ASP A 482 -31.95 17.16 -0.01
CA ASP A 482 -31.26 18.38 0.42
C ASP A 482 -30.09 18.74 -0.51
N LEU A 483 -29.33 17.72 -0.97
CA LEU A 483 -28.30 17.91 -2.00
C LEU A 483 -28.91 18.55 -3.27
N GLN A 484 -30.01 18.00 -3.77
CA GLN A 484 -30.68 18.50 -4.96
C GLN A 484 -31.26 19.92 -4.75
N ALA A 485 -31.74 20.22 -3.55
CA ALA A 485 -32.25 21.54 -3.18
C ALA A 485 -31.13 22.56 -2.85
N GLY A 486 -29.86 22.14 -2.84
CA GLY A 486 -28.72 22.98 -2.52
C GLY A 486 -28.81 23.57 -1.11
N ARG A 487 -29.17 22.76 -0.09
CA ARG A 487 -29.31 23.21 1.29
C ARG A 487 -28.72 22.21 2.29
N GLY A 488 -28.22 22.72 3.40
CA GLY A 488 -27.65 21.89 4.46
C GLY A 488 -26.35 21.17 4.03
N LEU A 489 -25.65 21.68 3.04
CA LEU A 489 -24.40 21.12 2.56
C LEU A 489 -23.27 21.47 3.53
N VAL A 490 -22.44 20.50 3.88
CA VAL A 490 -21.27 20.73 4.75
C VAL A 490 -20.01 20.24 4.04
N ILE A 491 -19.12 21.16 3.70
CA ILE A 491 -17.85 20.89 3.03
C ILE A 491 -16.88 20.28 4.06
N LEU A 492 -16.35 19.12 3.76
CA LEU A 492 -15.34 18.42 4.57
C LEU A 492 -13.93 18.69 4.06
N GLU A 493 -13.79 18.78 2.74
CA GLU A 493 -12.51 18.92 2.04
C GLU A 493 -12.75 19.49 0.64
N PHE A 494 -11.77 20.24 0.13
CA PHE A 494 -11.69 20.61 -1.27
C PHE A 494 -10.38 20.09 -1.85
N ASN A 495 -10.48 19.42 -2.99
CA ASN A 495 -9.35 18.84 -3.70
C ASN A 495 -9.15 19.61 -5.02
N GLY A 496 -7.98 20.22 -5.22
CA GLY A 496 -7.66 21.00 -6.42
C GLY A 496 -7.62 20.15 -7.70
N VAL A 497 -6.67 20.42 -8.57
CA VAL A 497 -6.61 19.81 -9.92
C VAL A 497 -6.51 18.28 -9.90
N THR A 498 -5.97 17.66 -8.85
CA THR A 498 -5.91 16.20 -8.70
C THR A 498 -7.17 15.60 -8.07
N GLY A 499 -8.16 16.41 -7.75
CA GLY A 499 -9.49 15.98 -7.32
C GLY A 499 -10.28 15.35 -8.46
N GLU A 500 -9.96 14.12 -8.83
CA GLU A 500 -10.59 13.40 -9.95
C GLU A 500 -12.10 13.19 -9.78
N PRO A 501 -12.84 13.05 -10.91
CA PRO A 501 -14.25 12.72 -10.91
C PRO A 501 -14.48 11.30 -10.35
N ILE A 502 -15.03 11.18 -9.14
CA ILE A 502 -15.15 9.88 -8.45
C ILE A 502 -16.18 8.92 -9.07
N HIS A 503 -17.16 9.42 -9.84
CA HIS A 503 -18.17 8.59 -10.51
C HIS A 503 -17.55 7.57 -11.48
N VAL A 504 -16.36 7.85 -12.03
CA VAL A 504 -15.65 6.93 -12.93
C VAL A 504 -15.26 5.62 -12.26
N TYR A 505 -15.10 5.64 -10.95
CA TYR A 505 -14.76 4.46 -10.14
C TYR A 505 -15.98 3.66 -9.65
N GLN A 506 -17.16 3.96 -10.19
CA GLN A 506 -18.33 3.13 -9.94
C GLN A 506 -18.08 1.69 -10.41
N PRO A 507 -18.50 0.67 -9.64
CA PRO A 507 -18.41 -0.72 -10.07
C PRO A 507 -19.06 -0.96 -11.42
N GLY A 508 -18.28 -1.50 -12.37
CA GLY A 508 -18.77 -1.77 -13.72
C GLY A 508 -18.79 -0.58 -14.67
N TYR A 509 -18.29 0.58 -14.27
CA TYR A 509 -18.14 1.72 -15.19
C TYR A 509 -17.17 1.35 -16.34
N PRO A 510 -17.56 1.57 -17.63
CA PRO A 510 -16.72 1.14 -18.74
C PRO A 510 -15.39 1.92 -18.79
N TRP A 511 -14.26 1.22 -18.91
CA TRP A 511 -12.92 1.81 -18.96
C TRP A 511 -12.80 2.94 -19.99
N ARG A 512 -13.32 2.73 -21.21
CA ARG A 512 -13.27 3.76 -22.25
C ARG A 512 -14.01 5.05 -21.86
N LYS A 513 -15.14 4.93 -21.15
CA LYS A 513 -15.88 6.08 -20.63
C LYS A 513 -15.08 6.75 -19.50
N GLY A 514 -14.50 5.95 -18.58
CA GLY A 514 -13.67 6.45 -17.49
C GLY A 514 -12.47 7.26 -18.00
N VAL A 515 -11.72 6.73 -18.98
CA VAL A 515 -10.60 7.45 -19.60
C VAL A 515 -11.07 8.74 -20.28
N ARG A 516 -12.21 8.71 -21.01
CA ARG A 516 -12.77 9.91 -21.62
C ARG A 516 -13.14 10.98 -20.59
N ASP A 517 -13.76 10.58 -19.48
CA ASP A 517 -14.18 11.51 -18.44
C ASP A 517 -12.98 12.08 -17.68
N LEU A 518 -11.92 11.28 -17.47
CA LEU A 518 -10.63 11.77 -16.99
C LEU A 518 -9.97 12.75 -17.97
N CYS A 519 -9.98 12.47 -19.27
CA CYS A 519 -9.48 13.41 -20.28
C CYS A 519 -10.27 14.72 -20.28
N ARG A 520 -11.61 14.65 -20.10
CA ARG A 520 -12.47 15.86 -19.98
C ARG A 520 -12.11 16.66 -18.74
N HIS A 521 -11.91 16.02 -17.61
CA HIS A 521 -11.46 16.65 -16.37
C HIS A 521 -10.19 17.49 -16.60
N TRP A 522 -9.15 16.86 -17.15
CA TRP A 522 -7.89 17.54 -17.42
C TRP A 522 -8.00 18.61 -18.52
N SER A 523 -8.91 18.42 -19.50
CA SER A 523 -9.19 19.45 -20.52
C SER A 523 -9.78 20.69 -19.90
N LEU A 524 -10.79 20.55 -19.03
CA LEU A 524 -11.42 21.65 -18.33
C LEU A 524 -10.42 22.40 -17.44
N ALA A 525 -9.58 21.66 -16.68
CA ALA A 525 -8.51 22.26 -15.90
C ALA A 525 -7.52 23.07 -16.76
N CYS A 526 -7.13 22.54 -17.93
CA CYS A 526 -6.27 23.27 -18.87
C CYS A 526 -6.97 24.47 -19.52
N GLU A 527 -8.27 24.41 -19.73
CA GLU A 527 -9.08 25.53 -20.30
C GLU A 527 -9.17 26.69 -19.33
N ILE A 528 -9.53 26.39 -18.08
CA ILE A 528 -9.56 27.36 -16.99
C ILE A 528 -8.14 27.91 -16.73
N GLY A 529 -7.13 27.04 -16.68
CA GLY A 529 -5.74 27.47 -16.53
C GLY A 529 -5.23 28.34 -17.67
N ALA A 530 -5.67 28.10 -18.91
CA ALA A 530 -5.33 28.96 -20.05
C ALA A 530 -5.99 30.33 -19.94
N ALA A 531 -7.21 30.42 -19.40
CA ALA A 531 -7.88 31.70 -19.14
C ALA A 531 -7.12 32.48 -18.04
N HIS A 532 -6.78 31.89 -16.94
CA HIS A 532 -5.99 32.53 -15.89
C HIS A 532 -4.58 32.95 -16.37
N ARG A 533 -3.95 32.14 -17.23
CA ARG A 533 -2.67 32.52 -17.83
C ARG A 533 -2.78 33.82 -18.66
N ARG A 534 -3.88 34.05 -19.39
CA ARG A 534 -4.13 35.31 -20.11
C ARG A 534 -4.25 36.52 -19.17
N MET A 535 -4.64 36.25 -17.91
CA MET A 535 -4.71 37.26 -16.86
C MET A 535 -3.37 37.42 -16.08
N GLY A 536 -2.29 36.76 -16.52
CA GLY A 536 -0.97 36.92 -15.96
C GLY A 536 -0.53 35.82 -14.95
N VAL A 537 -1.34 34.77 -14.75
CA VAL A 537 -0.93 33.63 -13.88
C VAL A 537 0.08 32.78 -14.62
N GLU A 538 1.25 32.56 -14.01
CA GLU A 538 2.31 31.77 -14.63
C GLU A 538 2.16 30.27 -14.32
N PRO A 539 2.30 29.38 -15.33
CA PRO A 539 2.28 27.94 -15.10
C PRO A 539 3.51 27.47 -14.33
N GLY A 540 3.31 26.47 -13.48
CA GLY A 540 4.42 25.83 -12.77
C GLY A 540 5.45 25.23 -13.72
N SER A 541 6.72 25.21 -13.30
CA SER A 541 7.83 24.65 -14.08
C SER A 541 7.95 23.13 -13.88
N LEU A 542 8.56 22.44 -14.87
CA LEU A 542 8.90 21.01 -14.76
C LEU A 542 9.71 20.71 -13.50
N HIS A 543 10.65 21.61 -13.16
CA HIS A 543 11.52 21.44 -11.99
C HIS A 543 10.73 21.47 -10.68
N GLU A 544 9.80 22.41 -10.54
CA GLU A 544 8.93 22.52 -9.37
C GLU A 544 8.04 21.30 -9.21
N LEU A 545 7.36 20.88 -10.28
CA LEU A 545 6.49 19.70 -10.24
C LEU A 545 7.29 18.43 -9.94
N TRP A 546 8.49 18.29 -10.51
CA TRP A 546 9.37 17.17 -10.19
C TRP A 546 9.81 17.17 -8.72
N ARG A 547 10.14 18.36 -8.15
CA ARG A 547 10.45 18.51 -6.72
C ARG A 547 9.27 18.08 -5.85
N LEU A 548 8.03 18.50 -6.20
CA LEU A 548 6.81 18.12 -5.48
C LEU A 548 6.59 16.60 -5.52
N VAL A 549 6.66 15.98 -6.69
CA VAL A 549 6.54 14.51 -6.84
C VAL A 549 7.62 13.78 -6.05
N ARG A 550 8.85 14.29 -6.04
CA ARG A 550 9.95 13.70 -5.27
C ARG A 550 9.74 13.85 -3.76
N ALA A 551 9.27 15.02 -3.30
CA ALA A 551 8.93 15.25 -1.89
C ALA A 551 7.79 14.32 -1.45
N HIS A 552 6.73 14.24 -2.25
CA HIS A 552 5.60 13.33 -2.04
C HIS A 552 6.04 11.86 -1.91
N ARG A 553 6.91 11.37 -2.81
CA ARG A 553 7.43 9.99 -2.76
C ARG A 553 8.34 9.70 -1.57
N LYS A 554 9.04 10.72 -1.06
CA LYS A 554 9.95 10.58 0.09
C LYS A 554 9.23 10.66 1.43
N ARG A 555 8.02 11.22 1.45
CA ARG A 555 7.25 11.38 2.68
C ARG A 555 6.89 10.01 3.25
N ALA A 556 7.13 9.83 4.55
CA ALA A 556 6.58 8.71 5.30
C ALA A 556 5.15 9.10 5.66
N TRP A 557 4.18 8.40 5.10
CA TRP A 557 2.77 8.66 5.38
C TRP A 557 2.38 8.01 6.70
N PHE A 558 1.67 8.76 7.53
CA PHE A 558 1.08 8.26 8.76
C PHE A 558 -0.15 7.38 8.44
N GLU A 559 -0.20 6.17 8.98
CA GLU A 559 -1.34 5.24 8.81
C GLU A 559 -2.06 5.09 10.16
N ALA A 560 -3.29 5.60 10.27
CA ALA A 560 -4.11 5.51 11.48
C ALA A 560 -4.73 4.13 11.72
N ASP A 561 -4.71 3.23 10.73
CA ASP A 561 -5.32 1.89 10.83
C ASP A 561 -4.63 0.98 11.86
N ASP A 562 -3.41 1.33 12.27
CA ASP A 562 -2.71 0.62 13.35
C ASP A 562 -3.18 1.03 14.75
N LEU A 563 -3.95 2.11 14.86
CA LEU A 563 -4.40 2.69 16.12
C LEU A 563 -5.65 2.02 16.72
N CYS A 564 -6.49 1.42 15.88
CA CYS A 564 -7.75 0.78 16.34
C CYS A 564 -7.57 -0.66 16.85
N ARG A 565 -6.33 -1.11 17.11
CA ARG A 565 -6.04 -2.53 17.40
C ARG A 565 -5.82 -2.89 18.85
N GLU A 566 -5.73 -1.93 19.77
CA GLU A 566 -5.37 -2.20 21.17
C GLU A 566 -6.55 -2.22 22.17
N ASP A 567 -7.76 -1.79 21.78
CA ASP A 567 -8.90 -1.65 22.73
C ASP A 567 -9.86 -2.84 22.71
N GLY A 568 -9.37 -4.06 22.51
CA GLY A 568 -10.19 -5.30 22.55
C GLY A 568 -9.92 -6.24 23.73
N ASP A 569 -9.06 -5.87 24.69
CA ASP A 569 -8.73 -6.68 25.87
C ASP A 569 -8.76 -5.81 27.16
N GLU A 570 -9.96 -5.51 27.66
CA GLU A 570 -10.28 -5.34 29.08
C GLU A 570 -11.59 -6.01 29.43
#